data_a2612baab1d6962f03f37bdf60a19287
#
_entry.id   a2612baab1d6962f03f37bdf60a19287
#
_cell.length_a   1.000
_cell.length_b   1.000
_cell.length_c   1.000
_cell.angle_alpha   90.00
_cell.angle_beta   90.00
_cell.angle_gamma   90.00
#
_symmetry.space_group_name_H-M   'P 1'
#
loop_
_entity.id
_entity.type
_entity.pdbx_description
1 polymer ?
#
loop_
_entity_poly.entity_id
_entity_poly.type
_entity_poly.pdbx_seq_one_letter_code
_entity_poly.pdbx_strand_id
1 'polypeptide(L)'
;MYLKRKTITRAQSSAISYVILFSFVFLFTYLPHLNDGPRGIHQWAQADRVAVCLRYADGKELLDAATYSMKTHDGNTGVEFSGFQYLIGQIIRMGVSENYVFFLLRFGTFLVFFSSLFALVFSLLRKENIWIKSLLLIFIISSPLLLYYGHNFLPDILALSLVLWCYLLLDRNFQKHIIWILLLSGLAMLVKTSSGIYFISFMGLYIFKIGKNINVKWGAAILLFGAIACGIAYYDFNYVHLRSKELWSTVFLTEFVPVTNWGQFTDVIDTASRFRYEYFSRPQWWIILGLGLLSIWHKRKEVTTNINWRIAIVVLLGLLSLTILFGVQFMNHDYYVIATFMPVVIYFTLKALAYFVPHVQPRTALIISILIAITTFSEGNSKYFERMSEIVHIDGHPEPYNRKWILGAKQIVNKYVPKENLIFSLYNMEPNWSLVYAGRKGAVFNDEEMKRDESPMLYYFPILKPSHILCRTKFCADFATDQPAFFSHCNIVHQDDDITLYAYGY
;
A
#
# COMPACT_ATOMS: atom_id res chain seq x y z
N MET A 1 4.33 -40.04 40.63
CA MET A 1 3.74 -39.84 39.27
C MET A 1 4.54 -38.75 38.55
N TYR A 2 5.58 -39.11 37.80
CA TYR A 2 6.38 -38.14 37.05
C TYR A 2 5.59 -37.73 35.80
N LEU A 3 5.03 -36.51 35.79
CA LEU A 3 4.50 -35.89 34.56
C LEU A 3 5.65 -35.75 33.56
N LYS A 4 5.71 -36.60 32.53
CA LYS A 4 6.59 -36.42 31.37
C LYS A 4 6.31 -35.01 30.80
N ARG A 5 7.21 -34.05 31.05
CA ARG A 5 7.18 -32.75 30.34
C ARG A 5 7.23 -33.04 28.86
N LYS A 6 6.10 -32.86 28.15
CA LYS A 6 6.07 -32.89 26.68
C LYS A 6 7.01 -31.79 26.20
N THR A 7 8.12 -32.15 25.62
CA THR A 7 9.05 -31.19 24.97
C THR A 7 8.32 -30.55 23.79
N ILE A 8 8.10 -29.23 23.88
CA ILE A 8 7.51 -28.44 22.78
C ILE A 8 8.45 -28.58 21.57
N THR A 9 7.93 -29.03 20.44
CA THR A 9 8.70 -29.10 19.20
C THR A 9 9.06 -27.72 18.69
N ARG A 10 10.10 -27.60 17.87
CA ARG A 10 10.52 -26.32 17.26
C ARG A 10 9.39 -25.70 16.44
N ALA A 11 8.58 -26.51 15.76
CA ALA A 11 7.42 -26.04 15.00
C ALA A 11 6.34 -25.45 15.90
N GLN A 12 6.00 -26.12 17.00
CA GLN A 12 5.04 -25.63 17.99
C GLN A 12 5.50 -24.31 18.62
N SER A 13 6.78 -24.20 18.96
CA SER A 13 7.36 -22.96 19.50
C SER A 13 7.26 -21.81 18.52
N SER A 14 7.52 -22.05 17.23
CA SER A 14 7.38 -21.03 16.17
C SER A 14 5.92 -20.62 15.96
N ALA A 15 4.97 -21.57 15.98
CA ALA A 15 3.55 -21.26 15.87
C ALA A 15 3.04 -20.40 17.04
N ILE A 16 3.44 -20.75 18.28
CA ILE A 16 3.12 -19.95 19.47
C ILE A 16 3.67 -18.53 19.34
N SER A 17 4.95 -18.39 18.91
CA SER A 17 5.54 -17.07 18.73
C SER A 17 4.85 -16.27 17.64
N TYR A 18 4.41 -16.90 16.54
CA TYR A 18 3.61 -16.24 15.51
C TYR A 18 2.35 -15.63 16.11
N VAL A 19 1.57 -16.43 16.84
CA VAL A 19 0.32 -15.96 17.46
C VAL A 19 0.58 -14.84 18.47
N ILE A 20 1.58 -14.99 19.35
CA ILE A 20 1.89 -13.97 20.35
C ILE A 20 2.32 -12.64 19.69
N LEU A 21 3.24 -12.69 18.75
CA LEU A 21 3.76 -11.49 18.08
C LEU A 21 2.72 -10.82 17.18
N PHE A 22 1.93 -11.63 16.45
CA PHE A 22 0.81 -11.14 15.68
C PHE A 22 -0.18 -10.41 16.58
N SER A 23 -0.61 -11.07 17.67
CA SER A 23 -1.55 -10.48 18.64
C SER A 23 -0.97 -9.23 19.30
N PHE A 24 0.34 -9.22 19.62
CA PHE A 24 0.98 -8.05 20.21
C PHE A 24 0.87 -6.84 19.28
N VAL A 25 1.36 -6.94 18.05
CA VAL A 25 1.30 -5.82 17.09
C VAL A 25 -0.16 -5.45 16.78
N PHE A 26 -1.01 -6.46 16.60
CA PHE A 26 -2.41 -6.26 16.28
C PHE A 26 -3.14 -5.49 17.39
N LEU A 27 -3.01 -5.91 18.64
CA LEU A 27 -3.71 -5.31 19.77
C LEU A 27 -3.18 -3.92 20.13
N PHE A 28 -1.85 -3.75 20.12
CA PHE A 28 -1.25 -2.50 20.59
C PHE A 28 -1.16 -1.41 19.52
N THR A 29 -1.24 -1.78 18.23
CA THR A 29 -1.13 -0.80 17.14
C THR A 29 -2.43 -0.69 16.34
N TYR A 30 -3.00 -1.80 15.89
CA TYR A 30 -4.04 -1.77 14.86
C TYR A 30 -5.48 -1.86 15.35
N LEU A 31 -5.72 -2.52 16.48
CA LEU A 31 -7.08 -2.77 16.98
C LEU A 31 -7.95 -1.49 17.06
N PRO A 32 -7.44 -0.33 17.52
CA PRO A 32 -8.23 0.89 17.58
C PRO A 32 -8.71 1.41 16.23
N HIS A 33 -8.04 1.00 15.14
CA HIS A 33 -8.23 1.56 13.80
C HIS A 33 -8.73 0.55 12.76
N LEU A 34 -9.04 -0.69 13.15
CA LEU A 34 -9.41 -1.74 12.19
C LEU A 34 -10.69 -1.45 11.40
N ASN A 35 -11.65 -0.80 12.05
CA ASN A 35 -12.93 -0.44 11.43
C ASN A 35 -12.91 0.96 10.84
N ASP A 36 -11.79 1.68 10.96
CA ASP A 36 -11.69 3.01 10.38
C ASP A 36 -11.65 2.93 8.85
N GLY A 37 -12.45 3.76 8.23
CA GLY A 37 -12.38 3.98 6.79
C GLY A 37 -11.05 4.63 6.37
N PRO A 38 -10.93 5.03 5.10
CA PRO A 38 -9.77 5.76 4.58
C PRO A 38 -9.45 7.00 5.40
N ARG A 39 -8.22 7.08 5.96
CA ARG A 39 -7.81 8.18 6.85
C ARG A 39 -6.30 8.41 6.83
N GLY A 40 -5.91 9.59 7.32
CA GLY A 40 -4.50 9.98 7.43
C GLY A 40 -3.86 10.23 6.07
N ILE A 41 -2.55 10.06 5.99
CA ILE A 41 -1.79 10.33 4.77
C ILE A 41 -2.31 9.48 3.61
N HIS A 42 -2.52 10.09 2.44
CA HIS A 42 -3.05 9.46 1.24
C HIS A 42 -4.42 8.78 1.41
N GLN A 43 -5.31 9.37 2.23
CA GLN A 43 -6.68 8.85 2.42
C GLN A 43 -7.45 8.73 1.10
N TRP A 44 -7.16 9.59 0.12
CA TRP A 44 -7.75 9.53 -1.21
C TRP A 44 -7.40 8.21 -1.93
N ALA A 45 -6.14 7.83 -1.97
CA ALA A 45 -5.71 6.58 -2.59
C ALA A 45 -6.25 5.35 -1.84
N GLN A 46 -6.42 5.45 -0.52
CA GLN A 46 -7.09 4.42 0.28
C GLN A 46 -8.56 4.29 -0.11
N ALA A 47 -9.27 5.40 -0.27
CA ALA A 47 -10.68 5.43 -0.65
C ALA A 47 -10.90 4.81 -2.03
N ASP A 48 -10.01 5.07 -2.97
CA ASP A 48 -10.06 4.49 -4.30
C ASP A 48 -9.99 2.95 -4.25
N ARG A 49 -9.11 2.38 -3.44
CA ARG A 49 -8.99 0.93 -3.30
C ARG A 49 -10.20 0.29 -2.61
N VAL A 50 -10.78 0.98 -1.65
CA VAL A 50 -12.04 0.55 -1.02
C VAL A 50 -13.20 0.62 -2.02
N ALA A 51 -13.29 1.69 -2.81
CA ALA A 51 -14.30 1.83 -3.85
C ALA A 51 -14.24 0.68 -4.87
N VAL A 52 -13.04 0.33 -5.33
CA VAL A 52 -12.82 -0.84 -6.22
C VAL A 52 -13.30 -2.13 -5.57
N CYS A 53 -12.97 -2.36 -4.28
CA CYS A 53 -13.43 -3.54 -3.54
C CYS A 53 -14.97 -3.62 -3.46
N LEU A 54 -15.63 -2.50 -3.15
CA LEU A 54 -17.08 -2.42 -3.07
C LEU A 54 -17.74 -2.64 -4.43
N ARG A 55 -17.14 -2.16 -5.52
CA ARG A 55 -17.65 -2.43 -6.88
C ARG A 55 -17.56 -3.92 -7.26
N TYR A 56 -16.52 -4.62 -6.78
CA TYR A 56 -16.47 -6.07 -6.92
C TYR A 56 -17.57 -6.78 -6.10
N ALA A 57 -17.90 -6.25 -4.95
CA ALA A 57 -19.05 -6.75 -4.16
C ALA A 57 -20.37 -6.50 -4.90
N ASP A 58 -20.51 -5.40 -5.64
CA ASP A 58 -21.64 -5.09 -6.52
C ASP A 58 -21.72 -5.99 -7.79
N GLY A 59 -20.70 -6.85 -8.02
CA GLY A 59 -20.72 -7.83 -9.11
C GLY A 59 -19.84 -7.51 -10.30
N LYS A 60 -18.97 -6.49 -10.23
CA LYS A 60 -17.96 -6.24 -11.26
C LYS A 60 -16.98 -7.42 -11.36
N GLU A 61 -16.51 -7.70 -12.56
CA GLU A 61 -15.53 -8.76 -12.82
C GLU A 61 -14.11 -8.31 -12.50
N LEU A 62 -13.21 -9.27 -12.28
CA LEU A 62 -11.82 -9.03 -11.87
C LEU A 62 -11.07 -8.04 -12.78
N LEU A 63 -11.29 -8.14 -14.10
CA LEU A 63 -10.63 -7.29 -15.09
C LEU A 63 -11.48 -6.05 -15.48
N ASP A 64 -12.68 -5.88 -14.94
CA ASP A 64 -13.54 -4.72 -15.15
C ASP A 64 -13.57 -3.86 -13.88
N ALA A 65 -12.40 -3.37 -13.49
CA ALA A 65 -12.27 -2.56 -12.28
C ALA A 65 -13.04 -1.25 -12.41
N ALA A 66 -13.75 -0.90 -11.34
CA ALA A 66 -14.56 0.32 -11.28
C ALA A 66 -14.49 0.94 -9.88
N THR A 67 -14.81 2.23 -9.78
CA THR A 67 -14.90 2.98 -8.52
C THR A 67 -16.33 3.47 -8.27
N TYR A 68 -16.52 4.20 -7.19
CA TYR A 68 -17.78 4.88 -6.88
C TYR A 68 -17.94 6.20 -7.66
N SER A 69 -16.84 6.79 -8.16
CA SER A 69 -16.90 7.96 -9.02
C SER A 69 -17.43 7.58 -10.41
N MET A 70 -18.59 8.14 -10.74
CA MET A 70 -19.30 7.91 -12.01
C MET A 70 -18.93 8.94 -13.06
N LYS A 71 -17.90 9.77 -12.85
CA LYS A 71 -17.35 10.67 -13.90
C LYS A 71 -16.78 9.87 -15.09
N THR A 72 -16.63 8.57 -14.94
CA THR A 72 -16.31 7.61 -16.00
C THR A 72 -17.51 6.75 -16.33
N HIS A 73 -17.53 6.09 -17.48
CA HIS A 73 -18.61 5.19 -17.84
C HIS A 73 -18.72 4.03 -16.84
N ASP A 74 -19.82 4.00 -16.09
CA ASP A 74 -20.10 3.02 -15.02
C ASP A 74 -18.98 2.90 -13.96
N GLY A 75 -18.26 4.00 -13.71
CA GLY A 75 -17.14 4.06 -12.76
C GLY A 75 -15.90 3.28 -13.18
N ASN A 76 -15.84 2.77 -14.42
CA ASN A 76 -14.71 2.00 -14.92
C ASN A 76 -13.42 2.81 -14.83
N THR A 77 -12.34 2.17 -14.38
CA THR A 77 -11.06 2.83 -14.20
C THR A 77 -9.91 1.84 -14.33
N GLY A 78 -8.81 2.28 -14.93
CA GLY A 78 -7.58 1.50 -14.92
C GLY A 78 -6.97 1.44 -13.52
N VAL A 79 -6.62 0.22 -13.06
CA VAL A 79 -5.96 0.01 -11.77
C VAL A 79 -4.85 -1.03 -11.91
N GLU A 80 -3.88 -1.02 -11.00
CA GLU A 80 -2.98 -2.18 -10.88
C GLU A 80 -3.80 -3.42 -10.49
N PHE A 81 -3.27 -4.62 -10.73
CA PHE A 81 -3.99 -5.87 -10.49
C PHE A 81 -4.58 -5.95 -9.08
N SER A 82 -5.89 -5.84 -8.99
CA SER A 82 -6.66 -5.70 -7.77
C SER A 82 -7.23 -7.03 -7.24
N GLY A 83 -6.50 -8.14 -7.46
CA GLY A 83 -6.95 -9.48 -7.07
C GLY A 83 -7.26 -9.64 -5.59
N PHE A 84 -6.57 -8.90 -4.71
CA PHE A 84 -6.88 -8.92 -3.28
C PHE A 84 -8.21 -8.20 -2.97
N GLN A 85 -8.43 -7.03 -3.54
CA GLN A 85 -9.70 -6.30 -3.42
C GLN A 85 -10.86 -7.11 -4.01
N TYR A 86 -10.61 -7.81 -5.13
CA TYR A 86 -11.58 -8.72 -5.72
C TYR A 86 -11.95 -9.86 -4.76
N LEU A 87 -10.97 -10.51 -4.13
CA LEU A 87 -11.21 -11.58 -3.17
C LEU A 87 -12.10 -11.10 -2.00
N ILE A 88 -11.79 -9.93 -1.43
CA ILE A 88 -12.60 -9.35 -0.35
C ILE A 88 -14.00 -8.98 -0.85
N GLY A 89 -14.11 -8.39 -2.04
CA GLY A 89 -15.40 -8.10 -2.68
C GLY A 89 -16.27 -9.35 -2.86
N GLN A 90 -15.66 -10.48 -3.28
CA GLN A 90 -16.40 -11.76 -3.37
C GLN A 90 -16.86 -12.28 -1.99
N ILE A 91 -16.06 -12.13 -0.94
CA ILE A 91 -16.46 -12.49 0.43
C ILE A 91 -17.69 -11.67 0.85
N ILE A 92 -17.73 -10.38 0.55
CA ILE A 92 -18.90 -9.53 0.81
C ILE A 92 -20.09 -9.99 -0.02
N ARG A 93 -19.91 -10.25 -1.32
CA ARG A 93 -20.94 -10.75 -2.22
C ARG A 93 -21.55 -12.08 -1.78
N MET A 94 -20.76 -12.94 -1.11
CA MET A 94 -21.25 -14.21 -0.51
C MET A 94 -22.08 -14.01 0.76
N GLY A 95 -22.37 -12.78 1.18
CA GLY A 95 -23.30 -12.47 2.30
C GLY A 95 -22.64 -11.86 3.54
N VAL A 96 -21.35 -11.60 3.52
CA VAL A 96 -20.73 -10.81 4.60
C VAL A 96 -21.14 -9.34 4.44
N SER A 97 -21.55 -8.70 5.54
CA SER A 97 -21.98 -7.30 5.49
C SER A 97 -20.91 -6.35 4.96
N GLU A 98 -21.28 -5.44 4.07
CA GLU A 98 -20.41 -4.36 3.55
C GLU A 98 -19.79 -3.51 4.68
N ASN A 99 -20.38 -3.48 5.86
CA ASN A 99 -19.83 -2.74 7.00
C ASN A 99 -18.49 -3.30 7.47
N TYR A 100 -18.16 -4.55 7.12
CA TYR A 100 -16.87 -5.17 7.45
C TYR A 100 -15.80 -4.96 6.38
N VAL A 101 -16.04 -4.20 5.31
CA VAL A 101 -15.07 -4.00 4.22
C VAL A 101 -13.75 -3.43 4.72
N PHE A 102 -13.79 -2.45 5.61
CA PHE A 102 -12.57 -1.85 6.17
C PHE A 102 -11.80 -2.85 7.03
N PHE A 103 -12.51 -3.57 7.90
CA PHE A 103 -11.91 -4.62 8.71
C PHE A 103 -11.24 -5.70 7.86
N LEU A 104 -11.96 -6.23 6.87
CA LEU A 104 -11.47 -7.32 6.03
C LEU A 104 -10.22 -6.92 5.23
N LEU A 105 -10.23 -5.72 4.65
CA LEU A 105 -9.09 -5.21 3.91
C LEU A 105 -7.88 -4.98 4.83
N ARG A 106 -8.07 -4.31 6.00
CA ARG A 106 -6.99 -4.02 6.94
C ARG A 106 -6.42 -5.29 7.56
N PHE A 107 -7.28 -6.16 8.08
CA PHE A 107 -6.87 -7.41 8.71
C PHE A 107 -6.17 -8.33 7.70
N GLY A 108 -6.74 -8.49 6.50
CA GLY A 108 -6.17 -9.33 5.45
C GLY A 108 -4.81 -8.82 4.97
N THR A 109 -4.66 -7.50 4.76
CA THR A 109 -3.38 -6.89 4.41
C THR A 109 -2.33 -7.16 5.49
N PHE A 110 -2.69 -6.92 6.76
CA PHE A 110 -1.78 -7.19 7.88
C PHE A 110 -1.41 -8.67 7.99
N LEU A 111 -2.37 -9.56 7.84
CA LEU A 111 -2.13 -11.02 7.89
C LEU A 111 -1.11 -11.46 6.82
N VAL A 112 -1.27 -11.00 5.58
CA VAL A 112 -0.36 -11.33 4.48
C VAL A 112 1.03 -10.76 4.73
N PHE A 113 1.11 -9.49 5.13
CA PHE A 113 2.37 -8.81 5.43
C PHE A 113 3.11 -9.45 6.60
N PHE A 114 2.45 -9.60 7.74
CA PHE A 114 3.06 -10.17 8.94
C PHE A 114 3.54 -11.60 8.69
N SER A 115 2.76 -12.41 7.97
CA SER A 115 3.14 -13.79 7.65
C SER A 115 4.41 -13.85 6.80
N SER A 116 4.54 -13.00 5.79
CA SER A 116 5.72 -12.95 4.92
C SER A 116 6.97 -12.52 5.69
N LEU A 117 6.84 -11.48 6.51
CA LEU A 117 7.96 -10.97 7.32
C LEU A 117 8.37 -11.98 8.40
N PHE A 118 7.40 -12.58 9.11
CA PHE A 118 7.66 -13.63 10.11
C PHE A 118 8.40 -14.81 9.48
N ALA A 119 7.91 -15.32 8.35
CA ALA A 119 8.53 -16.45 7.66
C ALA A 119 9.98 -16.14 7.26
N LEU A 120 10.25 -14.92 6.75
CA LEU A 120 11.59 -14.50 6.36
C LEU A 120 12.53 -14.38 7.57
N VAL A 121 12.12 -13.68 8.63
CA VAL A 121 12.92 -13.50 9.86
C VAL A 121 13.25 -14.85 10.49
N PHE A 122 12.24 -15.72 10.68
CA PHE A 122 12.42 -17.00 11.34
C PHE A 122 13.22 -18.00 10.51
N SER A 123 13.23 -17.86 9.18
CA SER A 123 14.06 -18.66 8.31
C SER A 123 15.51 -18.19 8.30
N LEU A 124 15.76 -16.89 8.14
CA LEU A 124 17.13 -16.35 8.06
C LEU A 124 17.86 -16.47 9.39
N LEU A 125 17.17 -16.23 10.51
CA LEU A 125 17.71 -16.31 11.86
C LEU A 125 17.53 -17.70 12.49
N ARG A 126 17.46 -18.77 11.70
CA ARG A 126 17.14 -20.14 12.17
C ARG A 126 18.06 -20.69 13.26
N LYS A 127 19.28 -20.17 13.38
CA LYS A 127 20.27 -20.57 14.41
C LYS A 127 20.03 -19.87 15.75
N GLU A 128 19.33 -18.74 15.74
CA GLU A 128 19.08 -17.93 16.93
C GLU A 128 17.96 -18.51 17.79
N ASN A 129 17.97 -18.13 19.07
CA ASN A 129 16.88 -18.46 19.96
C ASN A 129 15.61 -17.70 19.57
N ILE A 130 14.46 -18.18 20.07
CA ILE A 130 13.16 -17.67 19.67
C ILE A 130 12.93 -16.21 20.10
N TRP A 131 13.47 -15.81 21.25
CA TRP A 131 13.34 -14.47 21.79
C TRP A 131 14.06 -13.43 20.92
N ILE A 132 15.30 -13.74 20.52
CA ILE A 132 16.06 -12.87 19.62
C ILE A 132 15.34 -12.69 18.29
N LYS A 133 14.83 -13.79 17.70
CA LYS A 133 14.04 -13.71 16.44
C LYS A 133 12.82 -12.82 16.61
N SER A 134 12.10 -13.00 17.72
CA SER A 134 10.89 -12.23 18.03
C SER A 134 11.18 -10.74 18.17
N LEU A 135 12.24 -10.39 18.90
CA LEU A 135 12.67 -9.00 19.09
C LEU A 135 13.17 -8.36 17.79
N LEU A 136 13.88 -9.12 16.96
CA LEU A 136 14.34 -8.63 15.65
C LEU A 136 13.19 -8.52 14.64
N LEU A 137 12.14 -9.34 14.75
CA LEU A 137 10.89 -9.13 14.00
C LEU A 137 10.23 -7.81 14.41
N ILE A 138 10.12 -7.55 15.74
CA ILE A 138 9.59 -6.28 16.25
C ILE A 138 10.46 -5.12 15.75
N PHE A 139 11.79 -5.23 15.78
CA PHE A 139 12.68 -4.21 15.21
C PHE A 139 12.34 -3.87 13.75
N ILE A 140 12.18 -4.86 12.89
CA ILE A 140 11.89 -4.61 11.45
C ILE A 140 10.50 -4.01 11.26
N ILE A 141 9.45 -4.58 11.89
CA ILE A 141 8.08 -4.12 11.71
C ILE A 141 7.85 -2.73 12.27
N SER A 142 8.68 -2.30 13.22
CA SER A 142 8.62 -0.98 13.88
C SER A 142 9.03 0.18 12.98
N SER A 143 9.39 -0.05 11.71
CA SER A 143 9.50 1.04 10.74
C SER A 143 8.17 1.83 10.72
N PRO A 144 8.19 3.17 10.90
CA PRO A 144 6.98 3.99 10.87
C PRO A 144 6.13 3.74 9.62
N LEU A 145 6.82 3.65 8.47
CA LEU A 145 6.18 3.38 7.18
C LEU A 145 5.53 1.99 7.15
N LEU A 146 6.22 0.95 7.63
CA LEU A 146 5.68 -0.42 7.67
C LEU A 146 4.54 -0.56 8.66
N LEU A 147 4.59 0.11 9.81
CA LEU A 147 3.47 0.13 10.75
C LEU A 147 2.25 0.81 10.13
N TYR A 148 2.43 1.96 9.49
CA TYR A 148 1.30 2.70 8.91
C TYR A 148 0.65 1.95 7.75
N TYR A 149 1.46 1.46 6.80
CA TYR A 149 0.94 0.78 5.62
C TYR A 149 0.69 -0.72 5.82
N GLY A 150 1.20 -1.33 6.87
CA GLY A 150 1.10 -2.76 7.15
C GLY A 150 -0.33 -3.30 7.26
N HIS A 151 -1.31 -2.43 7.52
CA HIS A 151 -2.73 -2.74 7.57
C HIS A 151 -3.56 -1.79 6.68
N ASN A 152 -2.92 -1.09 5.76
CA ASN A 152 -3.55 -0.11 4.90
C ASN A 152 -4.21 -0.78 3.67
N PHE A 153 -4.97 0.00 2.91
CA PHE A 153 -5.69 -0.49 1.72
C PHE A 153 -4.83 -0.49 0.46
N LEU A 154 -3.63 0.12 0.50
CA LEU A 154 -2.76 0.26 -0.66
C LEU A 154 -2.08 -1.08 -1.05
N PRO A 155 -1.87 -1.32 -2.36
CA PRO A 155 -1.33 -2.58 -2.86
C PRO A 155 0.17 -2.75 -2.58
N ASP A 156 0.88 -1.68 -2.23
CA ASP A 156 2.33 -1.64 -2.06
C ASP A 156 2.82 -2.65 -1.00
N ILE A 157 2.07 -2.80 0.09
CA ILE A 157 2.41 -3.76 1.15
C ILE A 157 2.20 -5.22 0.71
N LEU A 158 1.22 -5.46 -0.17
CA LEU A 158 1.01 -6.80 -0.74
C LEU A 158 2.15 -7.16 -1.70
N ALA A 159 2.59 -6.21 -2.52
CA ALA A 159 3.74 -6.38 -3.39
C ALA A 159 5.03 -6.62 -2.59
N LEU A 160 5.28 -5.83 -1.53
CA LEU A 160 6.37 -6.08 -0.58
C LEU A 160 6.31 -7.52 -0.05
N SER A 161 5.14 -7.97 0.41
CA SER A 161 4.96 -9.30 0.97
C SER A 161 5.33 -10.42 -0.01
N LEU A 162 4.92 -10.28 -1.27
CA LEU A 162 5.27 -11.22 -2.34
C LEU A 162 6.78 -11.26 -2.59
N VAL A 163 7.44 -10.11 -2.61
CA VAL A 163 8.90 -10.04 -2.78
C VAL A 163 9.65 -10.62 -1.56
N LEU A 164 9.14 -10.43 -0.33
CA LEU A 164 9.72 -11.07 0.85
C LEU A 164 9.64 -12.60 0.77
N TRP A 165 8.55 -13.16 0.23
CA TRP A 165 8.47 -14.60 -0.09
C TRP A 165 9.48 -15.01 -1.14
N CYS A 166 9.72 -14.19 -2.18
CA CYS A 166 10.78 -14.47 -3.15
C CYS A 166 12.16 -14.56 -2.49
N TYR A 167 12.49 -13.62 -1.60
CA TYR A 167 13.76 -13.63 -0.86
C TYR A 167 13.88 -14.85 0.08
N LEU A 168 12.79 -15.28 0.70
CA LEU A 168 12.76 -16.51 1.50
C LEU A 168 13.09 -17.74 0.66
N LEU A 169 12.49 -17.86 -0.51
CA LEU A 169 12.70 -18.98 -1.44
C LEU A 169 14.11 -18.95 -2.04
N LEU A 170 14.63 -17.77 -2.34
CA LEU A 170 16.01 -17.53 -2.77
C LEU A 170 17.01 -18.04 -1.75
N ASP A 171 16.81 -17.71 -0.47
CA ASP A 171 17.70 -18.12 0.62
C ASP A 171 17.69 -19.62 0.86
N ARG A 172 16.55 -20.27 0.67
CA ARG A 172 16.42 -21.72 0.82
C ARG A 172 17.14 -22.48 -0.29
N ASN A 173 16.76 -22.28 -1.52
CA ASN A 173 17.42 -22.83 -2.72
C ASN A 173 16.86 -22.19 -3.99
N PHE A 174 17.63 -21.29 -4.59
CA PHE A 174 17.23 -20.55 -5.79
C PHE A 174 16.83 -21.48 -6.95
N GLN A 175 17.67 -22.50 -7.25
CA GLN A 175 17.42 -23.38 -8.40
C GLN A 175 16.14 -24.21 -8.24
N LYS A 176 15.90 -24.72 -7.04
CA LYS A 176 14.72 -25.54 -6.73
C LYS A 176 13.43 -24.71 -6.77
N HIS A 177 13.48 -23.44 -6.41
CA HIS A 177 12.30 -22.60 -6.22
C HIS A 177 12.13 -21.52 -7.28
N ILE A 178 12.93 -21.54 -8.36
CA ILE A 178 12.94 -20.46 -9.36
C ILE A 178 11.57 -20.18 -9.97
N ILE A 179 10.78 -21.22 -10.28
CA ILE A 179 9.45 -21.04 -10.86
C ILE A 179 8.55 -20.25 -9.91
N TRP A 180 8.56 -20.58 -8.62
CA TRP A 180 7.80 -19.86 -7.60
C TRP A 180 8.29 -18.43 -7.40
N ILE A 181 9.62 -18.22 -7.44
CA ILE A 181 10.20 -16.88 -7.35
C ILE A 181 9.73 -16.02 -8.52
N LEU A 182 9.71 -16.56 -9.74
CA LEU A 182 9.25 -15.82 -10.93
C LEU A 182 7.75 -15.58 -10.90
N LEU A 183 6.94 -16.56 -10.49
CA LEU A 183 5.50 -16.38 -10.36
C LEU A 183 5.15 -15.33 -9.30
N LEU A 184 5.76 -15.39 -8.12
CA LEU A 184 5.50 -14.42 -7.04
C LEU A 184 6.00 -13.02 -7.39
N SER A 185 7.20 -12.89 -7.99
CA SER A 185 7.71 -11.58 -8.40
C SER A 185 6.95 -11.01 -9.59
N GLY A 186 6.48 -11.85 -10.52
CA GLY A 186 5.56 -11.45 -11.59
C GLY A 186 4.22 -10.97 -11.05
N LEU A 187 3.64 -11.67 -10.06
CA LEU A 187 2.44 -11.23 -9.38
C LEU A 187 2.68 -9.91 -8.62
N ALA A 188 3.84 -9.75 -7.96
CA ALA A 188 4.20 -8.50 -7.31
C ALA A 188 4.24 -7.33 -8.31
N MET A 189 4.79 -7.56 -9.52
CA MET A 189 4.81 -6.58 -10.61
C MET A 189 3.40 -6.20 -11.08
N LEU A 190 2.47 -7.14 -11.18
CA LEU A 190 1.08 -6.87 -11.55
C LEU A 190 0.36 -6.07 -10.44
N VAL A 191 0.61 -6.41 -9.16
CA VAL A 191 0.02 -5.72 -8.00
C VAL A 191 0.61 -4.32 -7.83
N LYS A 192 1.90 -4.14 -8.13
CA LYS A 192 2.58 -2.84 -8.11
C LYS A 192 3.70 -2.82 -9.15
N THR A 193 3.50 -2.09 -10.22
CA THR A 193 4.38 -2.08 -11.40
C THR A 193 5.85 -1.81 -11.06
N SER A 194 6.11 -0.93 -10.08
CA SER A 194 7.46 -0.61 -9.61
C SER A 194 8.22 -1.81 -9.01
N SER A 195 7.51 -2.84 -8.54
CA SER A 195 8.11 -4.11 -8.08
C SER A 195 8.67 -4.97 -9.22
N GLY A 196 8.42 -4.59 -10.49
CA GLY A 196 8.95 -5.27 -11.67
C GLY A 196 10.47 -5.37 -11.68
N ILE A 197 11.17 -4.46 -10.97
CA ILE A 197 12.62 -4.52 -10.79
C ILE A 197 13.07 -5.86 -10.16
N TYR A 198 12.30 -6.41 -9.23
CA TYR A 198 12.61 -7.70 -8.61
C TYR A 198 12.40 -8.85 -9.59
N PHE A 199 11.32 -8.83 -10.37
CA PHE A 199 11.08 -9.81 -11.41
C PHE A 199 12.22 -9.84 -12.44
N ILE A 200 12.62 -8.66 -12.96
CA ILE A 200 13.72 -8.52 -13.92
C ILE A 200 15.04 -9.00 -13.29
N SER A 201 15.30 -8.64 -12.04
CA SER A 201 16.53 -9.04 -11.34
C SER A 201 16.61 -10.55 -11.12
N PHE A 202 15.54 -11.20 -10.67
CA PHE A 202 15.51 -12.65 -10.47
C PHE A 202 15.58 -13.41 -11.80
N MET A 203 14.94 -12.92 -12.84
CA MET A 203 15.01 -13.48 -14.18
C MET A 203 16.43 -13.35 -14.75
N GLY A 204 17.04 -12.16 -14.63
CA GLY A 204 18.43 -11.94 -15.07
C GLY A 204 19.38 -12.92 -14.38
N LEU A 205 19.27 -13.08 -13.07
CA LEU A 205 20.08 -14.05 -12.32
C LEU A 205 19.86 -15.49 -12.79
N TYR A 206 18.63 -15.86 -13.08
CA TYR A 206 18.31 -17.17 -13.62
C TYR A 206 19.03 -17.41 -14.95
N ILE A 207 18.94 -16.45 -15.88
CA ILE A 207 19.60 -16.51 -17.19
C ILE A 207 21.13 -16.63 -17.05
N PHE A 208 21.73 -15.83 -16.14
CA PHE A 208 23.18 -15.84 -15.92
C PHE A 208 23.67 -17.13 -15.23
N LYS A 209 22.90 -17.68 -14.29
CA LYS A 209 23.32 -18.85 -13.51
C LYS A 209 23.25 -20.15 -14.28
N ILE A 210 22.29 -20.29 -15.19
CA ILE A 210 22.10 -21.50 -16.01
C ILE A 210 23.09 -21.56 -17.20
N GLY A 211 23.87 -20.60 -17.33
CA GLY A 211 24.89 -20.11 -18.25
C GLY A 211 25.54 -21.03 -19.29
N LYS A 212 25.46 -22.36 -19.25
CA LYS A 212 26.12 -23.23 -20.24
C LYS A 212 25.15 -23.99 -21.17
N ASN A 213 23.88 -24.13 -20.79
CA ASN A 213 22.91 -24.86 -21.61
C ASN A 213 22.07 -23.88 -22.45
N ILE A 214 22.27 -23.89 -23.76
CA ILE A 214 21.62 -22.96 -24.69
C ILE A 214 20.08 -23.12 -24.72
N ASN A 215 19.59 -24.37 -24.60
CA ASN A 215 18.14 -24.62 -24.61
C ASN A 215 17.43 -24.03 -23.39
N VAL A 216 18.08 -24.05 -22.23
CA VAL A 216 17.54 -23.48 -21.00
C VAL A 216 17.56 -21.94 -21.05
N LYS A 217 18.58 -21.35 -21.71
CA LYS A 217 18.62 -19.91 -21.95
C LYS A 217 17.47 -19.43 -22.84
N TRP A 218 17.19 -20.16 -23.91
CA TRP A 218 16.04 -19.87 -24.77
C TRP A 218 14.72 -20.02 -24.06
N GLY A 219 14.54 -21.07 -23.27
CA GLY A 219 13.35 -21.23 -22.43
C GLY A 219 13.16 -20.07 -21.45
N ALA A 220 14.24 -19.62 -20.78
CA ALA A 220 14.21 -18.47 -19.89
C ALA A 220 13.89 -17.16 -20.63
N ALA A 221 14.47 -16.98 -21.83
CA ALA A 221 14.17 -15.80 -22.66
C ALA A 221 12.71 -15.77 -23.10
N ILE A 222 12.14 -16.91 -23.50
CA ILE A 222 10.72 -17.03 -23.87
C ILE A 222 9.82 -16.70 -22.67
N LEU A 223 10.14 -17.21 -21.48
CA LEU A 223 9.39 -16.89 -20.26
C LEU A 223 9.48 -15.40 -19.90
N LEU A 224 10.66 -14.80 -20.05
CA LEU A 224 10.84 -13.35 -19.82
C LEU A 224 10.02 -12.53 -20.81
N PHE A 225 10.14 -12.81 -22.11
CA PHE A 225 9.38 -12.11 -23.13
C PHE A 225 7.86 -12.32 -22.94
N GLY A 226 7.43 -13.54 -22.60
CA GLY A 226 6.04 -13.84 -22.30
C GLY A 226 5.51 -13.05 -21.10
N ALA A 227 6.28 -12.97 -20.02
CA ALA A 227 5.89 -12.21 -18.83
C ALA A 227 5.85 -10.68 -19.09
N ILE A 228 6.84 -10.16 -19.84
CA ILE A 228 6.84 -8.76 -20.26
C ILE A 228 5.64 -8.49 -21.17
N ALA A 229 5.37 -9.35 -22.14
CA ALA A 229 4.22 -9.22 -23.03
C ALA A 229 2.88 -9.26 -22.27
N CYS A 230 2.72 -10.15 -21.29
CA CYS A 230 1.55 -10.16 -20.41
C CYS A 230 1.43 -8.88 -19.58
N GLY A 231 2.55 -8.36 -19.06
CA GLY A 231 2.57 -7.11 -18.33
C GLY A 231 2.17 -5.92 -19.19
N ILE A 232 2.70 -5.85 -20.42
CA ILE A 232 2.34 -4.83 -21.40
C ILE A 232 0.87 -4.95 -21.82
N ALA A 233 0.40 -6.15 -22.10
CA ALA A 233 -1.00 -6.40 -22.48
C ALA A 233 -1.96 -6.01 -21.34
N TYR A 234 -1.60 -6.32 -20.09
CA TYR A 234 -2.38 -5.89 -18.93
C TYR A 234 -2.36 -4.37 -18.76
N TYR A 235 -1.21 -3.73 -18.96
CA TYR A 235 -1.07 -2.28 -18.92
C TYR A 235 -1.89 -1.62 -20.05
N ASP A 236 -1.78 -2.12 -21.27
CA ASP A 236 -2.54 -1.64 -22.42
C ASP A 236 -4.05 -1.77 -22.19
N PHE A 237 -4.50 -2.93 -21.70
CA PHE A 237 -5.91 -3.14 -21.35
C PHE A 237 -6.39 -2.13 -20.29
N ASN A 238 -5.66 -1.93 -19.20
CA ASN A 238 -6.04 -1.01 -18.15
C ASN A 238 -5.93 0.45 -18.56
N TYR A 239 -4.86 0.81 -19.25
CA TYR A 239 -4.56 2.20 -19.57
C TYR A 239 -5.28 2.67 -20.84
N VAL A 240 -5.23 1.88 -21.90
CA VAL A 240 -5.81 2.27 -23.19
C VAL A 240 -7.27 1.89 -23.25
N HIS A 241 -7.60 0.61 -23.02
CA HIS A 241 -8.98 0.12 -23.21
C HIS A 241 -9.93 0.63 -22.13
N LEU A 242 -9.59 0.52 -20.86
CA LEU A 242 -10.47 1.03 -19.79
C LEU A 242 -10.54 2.56 -19.82
N ARG A 243 -9.42 3.23 -20.08
CA ARG A 243 -9.39 4.68 -20.19
C ARG A 243 -10.18 5.21 -21.40
N SER A 244 -10.24 4.47 -22.50
CA SER A 244 -11.08 4.85 -23.66
C SER A 244 -12.58 4.81 -23.35
N LYS A 245 -12.98 4.12 -22.29
CA LYS A 245 -14.36 4.11 -21.77
C LYS A 245 -14.61 5.21 -20.74
N GLU A 246 -13.60 5.97 -20.39
CA GLU A 246 -13.69 7.04 -19.41
C GLU A 246 -14.23 8.31 -20.07
N LEU A 247 -15.22 8.94 -19.43
CA LEU A 247 -15.57 10.31 -19.75
C LEU A 247 -14.45 11.25 -19.27
N TRP A 248 -13.93 11.00 -18.07
CA TRP A 248 -12.77 11.72 -17.49
C TRP A 248 -12.26 11.04 -16.21
N SER A 249 -11.12 10.41 -16.22
CA SER A 249 -10.51 9.95 -14.97
C SER A 249 -9.00 9.78 -15.09
N THR A 250 -8.32 10.27 -14.08
CA THR A 250 -6.87 10.15 -13.91
C THR A 250 -6.52 9.40 -12.62
N VAL A 251 -7.47 8.62 -12.06
CA VAL A 251 -7.44 8.23 -10.64
C VAL A 251 -6.28 7.30 -10.29
N PHE A 252 -5.86 6.38 -11.18
CA PHE A 252 -4.90 5.34 -10.77
C PHE A 252 -3.62 5.24 -11.58
N LEU A 253 -3.56 5.81 -12.76
CA LEU A 253 -2.40 5.70 -13.63
C LEU A 253 -1.91 7.11 -13.96
N THR A 254 -0.96 7.57 -13.18
CA THR A 254 -0.22 8.80 -13.49
C THR A 254 0.75 8.54 -14.62
N GLU A 255 0.91 9.51 -15.51
CA GLU A 255 1.95 9.50 -16.52
C GLU A 255 3.34 9.46 -15.86
N PHE A 256 4.29 8.84 -16.54
CA PHE A 256 5.67 8.90 -16.13
C PHE A 256 6.16 10.34 -16.16
N VAL A 257 6.60 10.86 -15.04
CA VAL A 257 7.25 12.17 -14.96
C VAL A 257 8.72 11.96 -14.58
N PRO A 258 9.58 11.71 -15.58
CA PRO A 258 10.98 11.47 -15.31
C PRO A 258 11.69 12.73 -14.83
N VAL A 259 12.75 12.53 -14.07
CA VAL A 259 13.70 13.59 -13.73
C VAL A 259 14.44 13.98 -15.01
N THR A 260 14.27 15.22 -15.45
CA THR A 260 14.84 15.73 -16.70
C THR A 260 16.04 16.66 -16.50
N ASN A 261 16.25 17.14 -15.28
CA ASN A 261 17.34 18.06 -14.97
C ASN A 261 17.88 17.85 -13.54
N TRP A 262 19.03 18.44 -13.25
CA TRP A 262 19.71 18.29 -11.97
C TRP A 262 18.93 18.90 -10.81
N GLY A 263 18.19 19.99 -11.03
CA GLY A 263 17.34 20.61 -10.02
C GLY A 263 16.28 19.64 -9.51
N GLN A 264 15.51 19.03 -10.43
CA GLN A 264 14.53 18.00 -10.07
C GLN A 264 15.16 16.81 -9.34
N PHE A 265 16.37 16.37 -9.74
CA PHE A 265 17.07 15.31 -9.04
C PHE A 265 17.41 15.69 -7.59
N THR A 266 17.90 16.92 -7.38
CA THR A 266 18.18 17.43 -6.02
C THR A 266 16.91 17.56 -5.18
N ASP A 267 15.79 17.97 -5.77
CA ASP A 267 14.48 18.04 -5.09
C ASP A 267 14.00 16.67 -4.62
N VAL A 268 14.16 15.63 -5.46
CA VAL A 268 13.85 14.24 -5.09
C VAL A 268 14.70 13.78 -3.90
N ILE A 269 16.02 14.06 -3.94
CA ILE A 269 16.94 13.67 -2.85
C ILE A 269 16.63 14.44 -1.57
N ASP A 270 16.33 15.74 -1.67
CA ASP A 270 15.98 16.57 -0.52
C ASP A 270 14.67 16.08 0.13
N THR A 271 13.65 15.80 -0.66
CA THR A 271 12.39 15.24 -0.19
C THR A 271 12.59 13.87 0.47
N ALA A 272 13.34 12.96 -0.16
CA ALA A 272 13.68 11.68 0.44
C ALA A 272 14.46 11.84 1.76
N SER A 273 15.33 12.84 1.84
CA SER A 273 16.07 13.20 3.04
C SER A 273 15.16 13.71 4.16
N ARG A 274 14.13 14.51 3.85
CA ARG A 274 13.13 14.96 4.83
C ARG A 274 12.32 13.80 5.38
N PHE A 275 11.89 12.86 4.53
CA PHE A 275 11.11 11.68 4.93
C PHE A 275 11.95 10.53 5.50
N ARG A 276 13.28 10.64 5.62
CA ARG A 276 14.13 9.51 6.05
C ARG A 276 13.71 8.86 7.37
N TYR A 277 13.22 9.66 8.33
CA TYR A 277 12.78 9.15 9.64
C TYR A 277 11.32 8.68 9.66
N GLU A 278 10.61 8.87 8.54
CA GLU A 278 9.34 8.22 8.29
C GLU A 278 9.53 6.83 7.68
N TYR A 279 10.60 6.63 6.91
CA TYR A 279 10.93 5.30 6.36
C TYR A 279 11.45 4.36 7.43
N PHE A 280 12.36 4.82 8.26
CA PHE A 280 12.92 4.09 9.40
C PHE A 280 13.11 5.05 10.57
N SER A 281 12.78 4.61 11.80
CA SER A 281 13.08 5.40 13.00
C SER A 281 14.58 5.71 13.11
N ARG A 282 14.94 6.73 13.86
CA ARG A 282 16.36 7.11 14.03
C ARG A 282 17.25 5.95 14.48
N PRO A 283 16.88 5.14 15.50
CA PRO A 283 17.68 3.98 15.87
C PRO A 283 17.80 2.94 14.76
N GLN A 284 16.70 2.71 14.00
CA GLN A 284 16.73 1.77 12.87
C GLN A 284 17.72 2.22 11.80
N TRP A 285 17.73 3.51 11.43
CA TRP A 285 18.68 4.05 10.47
C TRP A 285 20.14 3.77 10.86
N TRP A 286 20.51 4.09 12.09
CA TRP A 286 21.90 3.88 12.54
C TRP A 286 22.29 2.41 12.55
N ILE A 287 21.37 1.53 12.96
CA ILE A 287 21.61 0.08 12.96
C ILE A 287 21.74 -0.45 11.53
N ILE A 288 20.83 -0.07 10.62
CA ILE A 288 20.86 -0.51 9.22
C ILE A 288 22.15 -0.04 8.54
N LEU A 289 22.51 1.24 8.69
CA LEU A 289 23.74 1.79 8.13
C LEU A 289 24.99 1.11 8.72
N GLY A 290 25.05 0.97 10.05
CA GLY A 290 26.16 0.29 10.73
C GLY A 290 26.33 -1.16 10.26
N LEU A 291 25.24 -1.93 10.20
CA LEU A 291 25.26 -3.30 9.68
C LEU A 291 25.66 -3.35 8.20
N GLY A 292 25.18 -2.40 7.38
CA GLY A 292 25.56 -2.28 5.98
C GLY A 292 27.07 -2.06 5.82
N LEU A 293 27.62 -1.06 6.49
CA LEU A 293 29.06 -0.75 6.45
C LEU A 293 29.92 -1.92 6.95
N LEU A 294 29.56 -2.54 8.08
CA LEU A 294 30.23 -3.72 8.59
C LEU A 294 30.17 -4.91 7.62
N SER A 295 29.04 -5.10 6.96
CA SER A 295 28.87 -6.18 5.97
C SER A 295 29.75 -5.95 4.74
N ILE A 296 29.82 -4.72 4.23
CA ILE A 296 30.71 -4.35 3.11
C ILE A 296 32.15 -4.57 3.50
N TRP A 297 32.57 -4.07 4.66
CA TRP A 297 33.94 -4.22 5.16
C TRP A 297 34.36 -5.69 5.28
N HIS A 298 33.51 -6.48 5.92
CA HIS A 298 33.83 -7.88 6.22
C HIS A 298 33.75 -8.81 5.00
N LYS A 299 32.84 -8.52 4.07
CA LYS A 299 32.55 -9.35 2.89
C LYS A 299 33.06 -8.75 1.58
N ARG A 300 33.92 -7.73 1.62
CA ARG A 300 34.41 -7.01 0.43
C ARG A 300 35.00 -7.92 -0.66
N LYS A 301 35.65 -9.04 -0.26
CA LYS A 301 36.23 -10.01 -1.20
C LYS A 301 35.19 -10.92 -1.88
N GLU A 302 33.99 -11.04 -1.31
CA GLU A 302 32.90 -11.88 -1.82
C GLU A 302 31.91 -11.10 -2.70
N VAL A 303 32.00 -9.78 -2.78
CA VAL A 303 31.02 -8.91 -3.47
C VAL A 303 30.80 -9.32 -4.93
N THR A 304 31.87 -9.69 -5.63
CA THR A 304 31.79 -10.07 -7.05
C THR A 304 31.40 -11.54 -7.28
N THR A 305 31.57 -12.39 -6.29
CA THR A 305 31.36 -13.86 -6.42
C THR A 305 30.06 -14.34 -5.80
N ASN A 306 29.58 -13.65 -4.75
CA ASN A 306 28.39 -14.05 -4.02
C ASN A 306 27.12 -13.60 -4.75
N ILE A 307 26.20 -14.55 -5.00
CA ILE A 307 24.94 -14.29 -5.70
C ILE A 307 24.09 -13.21 -5.03
N ASN A 308 24.09 -13.13 -3.72
CA ASN A 308 23.30 -12.13 -2.98
C ASN A 308 23.80 -10.71 -3.25
N TRP A 309 25.13 -10.51 -3.30
CA TRP A 309 25.71 -9.22 -3.67
C TRP A 309 25.41 -8.80 -5.10
N ARG A 310 25.44 -9.76 -6.04
CA ARG A 310 25.05 -9.50 -7.44
C ARG A 310 23.60 -9.06 -7.52
N ILE A 311 22.69 -9.73 -6.79
CA ILE A 311 21.29 -9.31 -6.69
C ILE A 311 21.19 -7.90 -6.13
N ALA A 312 21.88 -7.61 -5.04
CA ALA A 312 21.86 -6.28 -4.44
C ALA A 312 22.28 -5.20 -5.44
N ILE A 313 23.38 -5.41 -6.15
CA ILE A 313 23.87 -4.45 -7.14
C ILE A 313 22.85 -4.25 -8.27
N VAL A 314 22.32 -5.33 -8.85
CA VAL A 314 21.32 -5.23 -9.94
C VAL A 314 20.05 -4.53 -9.46
N VAL A 315 19.55 -4.90 -8.28
CA VAL A 315 18.36 -4.25 -7.69
C VAL A 315 18.63 -2.78 -7.39
N LEU A 316 19.78 -2.44 -6.80
CA LEU A 316 20.12 -1.03 -6.50
C LEU A 316 20.26 -0.18 -7.76
N LEU A 317 20.89 -0.70 -8.81
CA LEU A 317 20.96 -0.01 -10.12
C LEU A 317 19.57 0.18 -10.71
N GLY A 318 18.70 -0.84 -10.63
CA GLY A 318 17.33 -0.74 -11.08
C GLY A 318 16.50 0.27 -10.26
N LEU A 319 16.72 0.32 -8.93
CA LEU A 319 16.06 1.30 -8.06
C LEU A 319 16.50 2.72 -8.37
N LEU A 320 17.79 2.93 -8.66
CA LEU A 320 18.29 4.22 -9.12
C LEU A 320 17.63 4.63 -10.45
N SER A 321 17.53 3.68 -11.39
CA SER A 321 16.81 3.91 -12.65
C SER A 321 15.33 4.25 -12.43
N LEU A 322 14.65 3.54 -11.54
CA LEU A 322 13.26 3.85 -11.17
C LEU A 322 13.13 5.23 -10.52
N THR A 323 14.07 5.63 -9.66
CA THR A 323 14.09 6.97 -9.06
C THR A 323 14.22 8.06 -10.11
N ILE A 324 14.97 7.82 -11.17
CA ILE A 324 15.08 8.77 -12.31
C ILE A 324 13.79 8.80 -13.12
N LEU A 325 13.18 7.63 -13.38
CA LEU A 325 11.98 7.52 -14.21
C LEU A 325 10.70 8.02 -13.51
N PHE A 326 10.62 7.88 -12.19
CA PHE A 326 9.46 8.23 -11.38
C PHE A 326 9.76 9.31 -10.34
N GLY A 327 10.83 10.07 -10.51
CA GLY A 327 11.35 10.96 -9.47
C GLY A 327 10.32 11.90 -8.87
N VAL A 328 9.51 12.53 -9.70
CA VAL A 328 8.46 13.46 -9.24
C VAL A 328 7.37 12.72 -8.44
N GLN A 329 7.03 11.50 -8.82
CA GLN A 329 6.06 10.71 -8.06
C GLN A 329 6.59 10.30 -6.68
N PHE A 330 7.89 10.04 -6.54
CA PHE A 330 8.50 9.75 -5.22
C PHE A 330 8.41 10.92 -4.25
N MET A 331 8.41 12.17 -4.75
CA MET A 331 8.25 13.35 -3.88
C MET A 331 6.86 13.43 -3.26
N ASN A 332 5.84 13.02 -3.99
CA ASN A 332 4.45 13.16 -3.58
C ASN A 332 3.89 11.90 -2.90
N HIS A 333 4.59 10.76 -2.97
CA HIS A 333 4.05 9.46 -2.59
C HIS A 333 5.10 8.62 -1.85
N ASP A 334 5.17 8.79 -0.55
CA ASP A 334 6.13 8.08 0.32
C ASP A 334 6.01 6.54 0.27
N TYR A 335 4.83 6.02 -0.06
CA TYR A 335 4.56 4.58 -0.15
C TYR A 335 5.24 3.89 -1.34
N TYR A 336 5.73 4.60 -2.35
CA TYR A 336 6.49 3.99 -3.45
C TYR A 336 7.75 3.27 -2.96
N VAL A 337 8.32 3.72 -1.84
CA VAL A 337 9.50 3.10 -1.20
C VAL A 337 9.20 1.69 -0.69
N ILE A 338 7.94 1.38 -0.33
CA ILE A 338 7.54 0.10 0.27
C ILE A 338 7.78 -1.06 -0.70
N ALA A 339 7.29 -0.94 -1.93
CA ALA A 339 7.38 -2.01 -2.92
C ALA A 339 8.72 -2.01 -3.69
N THR A 340 9.55 -0.98 -3.50
CA THR A 340 10.83 -0.80 -4.21
C THR A 340 12.04 -1.00 -3.30
N PHE A 341 12.31 -0.08 -2.37
CA PHE A 341 13.52 -0.11 -1.54
C PHE A 341 13.41 -1.03 -0.32
N MET A 342 12.24 -1.08 0.33
CA MET A 342 12.07 -1.84 1.57
C MET A 342 12.41 -3.34 1.46
N PRO A 343 12.02 -4.09 0.40
CA PRO A 343 12.34 -5.51 0.33
C PRO A 343 13.84 -5.79 0.39
N VAL A 344 14.64 -5.03 -0.35
CA VAL A 344 16.10 -5.22 -0.40
C VAL A 344 16.74 -4.82 0.93
N VAL A 345 16.31 -3.70 1.53
CA VAL A 345 16.83 -3.23 2.82
C VAL A 345 16.51 -4.23 3.92
N ILE A 346 15.27 -4.71 4.01
CA ILE A 346 14.86 -5.72 5.00
C ILE A 346 15.67 -6.99 4.84
N TYR A 347 15.77 -7.53 3.63
CA TYR A 347 16.49 -8.77 3.36
C TYR A 347 17.97 -8.67 3.76
N PHE A 348 18.68 -7.63 3.32
CA PHE A 348 20.11 -7.47 3.63
C PHE A 348 20.37 -7.14 5.09
N THR A 349 19.49 -6.37 5.75
CA THR A 349 19.57 -6.16 7.20
C THR A 349 19.44 -7.49 7.95
N LEU A 350 18.47 -8.32 7.59
CA LEU A 350 18.30 -9.65 8.20
C LEU A 350 19.49 -10.59 7.91
N LYS A 351 20.06 -10.55 6.71
CA LYS A 351 21.29 -11.30 6.37
C LYS A 351 22.49 -10.86 7.20
N ALA A 352 22.65 -9.56 7.40
CA ALA A 352 23.70 -9.00 8.26
C ALA A 352 23.49 -9.44 9.72
N LEU A 353 22.28 -9.31 10.26
CA LEU A 353 21.93 -9.77 11.60
C LEU A 353 22.19 -11.28 11.76
N ALA A 354 21.77 -12.10 10.79
CA ALA A 354 22.03 -13.55 10.80
C ALA A 354 23.51 -13.90 10.77
N TYR A 355 24.35 -13.02 10.27
CA TYR A 355 25.80 -13.17 10.28
C TYR A 355 26.42 -12.69 11.59
N PHE A 356 26.09 -11.50 12.08
CA PHE A 356 26.76 -10.88 13.23
C PHE A 356 26.24 -11.35 14.59
N VAL A 357 24.94 -11.60 14.75
CA VAL A 357 24.32 -11.97 16.03
C VAL A 357 24.96 -13.23 16.66
N PRO A 358 25.26 -14.32 15.88
CA PRO A 358 25.89 -15.50 16.45
C PRO A 358 27.32 -15.26 17.04
N HIS A 359 27.94 -14.14 16.68
CA HIS A 359 29.30 -13.79 17.20
C HIS A 359 29.23 -12.97 18.50
N VAL A 360 28.04 -12.60 18.95
CA VAL A 360 27.80 -11.88 20.21
C VAL A 360 27.38 -12.89 21.28
N GLN A 361 27.83 -12.67 22.51
CA GLN A 361 27.39 -13.51 23.64
C GLN A 361 25.83 -13.52 23.71
N PRO A 362 25.19 -14.67 23.91
CA PRO A 362 23.72 -14.78 23.85
C PRO A 362 22.96 -13.84 24.79
N ARG A 363 23.48 -13.63 26.01
CA ARG A 363 22.89 -12.69 26.98
C ARG A 363 22.97 -11.25 26.49
N THR A 364 24.15 -10.85 25.99
CA THR A 364 24.38 -9.50 25.42
C THR A 364 23.52 -9.29 24.18
N ALA A 365 23.44 -10.26 23.29
CA ALA A 365 22.58 -10.21 22.11
C ALA A 365 21.10 -10.04 22.49
N LEU A 366 20.63 -10.74 23.53
CA LEU A 366 19.26 -10.63 24.02
C LEU A 366 19.00 -9.21 24.60
N ILE A 367 19.88 -8.70 25.46
CA ILE A 367 19.74 -7.36 26.05
C ILE A 367 19.71 -6.29 24.97
N ILE A 368 20.65 -6.33 24.03
CA ILE A 368 20.70 -5.39 22.89
C ILE A 368 19.41 -5.48 22.06
N SER A 369 18.94 -6.70 21.76
CA SER A 369 17.71 -6.88 20.99
C SER A 369 16.46 -6.33 21.72
N ILE A 370 16.39 -6.47 23.04
CA ILE A 370 15.31 -5.88 23.86
C ILE A 370 15.33 -4.35 23.76
N LEU A 371 16.51 -3.74 24.01
CA LEU A 371 16.65 -2.28 23.94
C LEU A 371 16.28 -1.74 22.56
N ILE A 372 16.78 -2.37 21.51
CA ILE A 372 16.48 -2.00 20.13
C ILE A 372 14.98 -2.13 19.84
N ALA A 373 14.36 -3.27 20.20
CA ALA A 373 12.94 -3.49 19.95
C ALA A 373 12.05 -2.48 20.68
N ILE A 374 12.34 -2.18 21.95
CA ILE A 374 11.58 -1.20 22.73
C ILE A 374 11.71 0.20 22.13
N THR A 375 12.93 0.65 21.87
CA THR A 375 13.15 2.02 21.36
C THR A 375 12.55 2.21 19.99
N THR A 376 12.75 1.24 19.07
CA THR A 376 12.23 1.35 17.71
C THR A 376 10.70 1.21 17.68
N PHE A 377 10.11 0.31 18.50
CA PHE A 377 8.66 0.15 18.56
C PHE A 377 7.98 1.39 19.16
N SER A 378 8.54 1.97 20.20
CA SER A 378 8.02 3.19 20.81
C SER A 378 8.01 4.35 19.81
N GLU A 379 9.12 4.60 19.10
CA GLU A 379 9.21 5.68 18.10
C GLU A 379 8.31 5.38 16.90
N GLY A 380 8.37 4.15 16.35
CA GLY A 380 7.55 3.74 15.22
C GLY A 380 6.05 3.83 15.49
N ASN A 381 5.63 3.40 16.68
CA ASN A 381 4.22 3.44 17.09
C ASN A 381 3.75 4.88 17.33
N SER A 382 4.59 5.76 17.89
CA SER A 382 4.29 7.20 18.00
C SER A 382 4.05 7.82 16.62
N LYS A 383 4.94 7.55 15.66
CA LYS A 383 4.79 8.01 14.28
C LYS A 383 3.56 7.40 13.57
N TYR A 384 3.24 6.16 13.86
CA TYR A 384 2.02 5.52 13.35
C TYR A 384 0.77 6.30 13.80
N PHE A 385 0.64 6.62 15.09
CA PHE A 385 -0.50 7.37 15.60
C PHE A 385 -0.52 8.81 15.07
N GLU A 386 0.63 9.45 14.88
CA GLU A 386 0.73 10.75 14.23
C GLU A 386 0.16 10.70 12.81
N ARG A 387 0.56 9.70 11.99
CA ARG A 387 0.05 9.47 10.63
C ARG A 387 -1.44 9.12 10.59
N MET A 388 -1.95 8.43 11.63
CA MET A 388 -3.37 8.09 11.77
C MET A 388 -4.17 9.24 12.36
N SER A 389 -3.55 10.32 12.83
CA SER A 389 -4.24 11.49 13.36
C SER A 389 -4.98 12.25 12.25
N GLU A 390 -5.94 13.07 12.64
CA GLU A 390 -6.68 13.95 11.71
C GLU A 390 -5.88 15.19 11.33
N ILE A 391 -4.75 15.43 12.00
CA ILE A 391 -3.83 16.52 11.73
C ILE A 391 -2.53 15.90 11.25
N VAL A 392 -2.26 16.00 9.96
CA VAL A 392 -0.98 15.58 9.38
C VAL A 392 -0.12 16.83 9.20
N HIS A 393 1.09 16.78 9.75
CA HIS A 393 2.07 17.84 9.51
C HIS A 393 2.80 17.52 8.19
N ILE A 394 2.44 18.24 7.12
CA ILE A 394 3.18 18.23 5.86
C ILE A 394 4.06 19.50 5.87
N ASP A 395 5.36 19.30 5.73
CA ASP A 395 6.37 20.40 5.75
C ASP A 395 6.29 21.34 6.98
N GLY A 396 5.88 20.79 8.13
CA GLY A 396 5.72 21.55 9.37
C GLY A 396 4.42 22.37 9.46
N HIS A 397 3.57 22.34 8.44
CA HIS A 397 2.25 22.94 8.46
C HIS A 397 1.19 21.91 8.80
N PRO A 398 0.29 22.19 9.79
CA PRO A 398 -0.83 21.30 10.08
C PRO A 398 -1.85 21.39 8.95
N GLU A 399 -1.93 20.33 8.13
CA GLU A 399 -3.02 20.15 7.18
C GLU A 399 -4.15 19.37 7.89
N PRO A 400 -5.30 20.00 8.15
CA PRO A 400 -6.40 19.31 8.79
C PRO A 400 -7.10 18.39 7.79
N TYR A 401 -6.75 17.10 7.79
CA TYR A 401 -7.59 16.05 7.18
C TYR A 401 -8.83 15.84 8.07
N ASN A 402 -9.68 16.86 8.12
CA ASN A 402 -10.86 16.83 8.97
C ASN A 402 -11.94 15.95 8.35
N ARG A 403 -11.91 14.67 8.71
CA ARG A 403 -12.93 13.69 8.29
C ARG A 403 -14.16 13.67 9.20
N LYS A 404 -14.19 14.42 10.31
CA LYS A 404 -15.30 14.36 11.28
C LYS A 404 -16.63 14.59 10.61
N TRP A 405 -16.69 15.55 9.71
CA TRP A 405 -17.89 15.91 8.99
C TRP A 405 -18.53 14.74 8.19
N ILE A 406 -17.72 13.79 7.72
CA ILE A 406 -18.22 12.70 6.84
C ILE A 406 -18.53 11.40 7.59
N LEU A 407 -18.11 11.25 8.86
CA LEU A 407 -18.26 9.98 9.58
C LEU A 407 -19.71 9.52 9.74
N GLY A 408 -20.66 10.46 9.84
CA GLY A 408 -22.11 10.19 9.89
C GLY A 408 -22.79 10.03 8.54
N ALA A 409 -22.10 10.34 7.43
CA ALA A 409 -22.72 10.49 6.11
C ALA A 409 -23.48 9.24 5.66
N LYS A 410 -22.97 8.02 5.89
CA LYS A 410 -23.66 6.78 5.50
C LYS A 410 -25.03 6.63 6.15
N GLN A 411 -25.16 6.99 7.42
CA GLN A 411 -26.43 6.88 8.17
C GLN A 411 -27.44 7.90 7.64
N ILE A 412 -26.99 9.14 7.43
CA ILE A 412 -27.81 10.23 6.90
C ILE A 412 -28.25 9.91 5.49
N VAL A 413 -27.31 9.57 4.60
CA VAL A 413 -27.61 9.26 3.20
C VAL A 413 -28.53 8.05 3.08
N ASN A 414 -28.33 6.99 3.86
CA ASN A 414 -29.19 5.81 3.85
C ASN A 414 -30.64 6.12 4.28
N LYS A 415 -30.86 7.14 5.11
CA LYS A 415 -32.18 7.54 5.57
C LYS A 415 -33.00 8.26 4.48
N TYR A 416 -32.31 9.05 3.63
CA TYR A 416 -33.00 9.96 2.69
C TYR A 416 -32.80 9.57 1.22
N VAL A 417 -31.76 8.80 0.89
CA VAL A 417 -31.38 8.49 -0.49
C VAL A 417 -31.52 6.99 -0.75
N PRO A 418 -32.35 6.55 -1.70
CA PRO A 418 -32.41 5.17 -2.15
C PRO A 418 -31.03 4.62 -2.56
N LYS A 419 -30.78 3.31 -2.36
CA LYS A 419 -29.46 2.71 -2.59
C LYS A 419 -28.98 2.82 -4.04
N GLU A 420 -29.86 2.77 -4.98
CA GLU A 420 -29.63 2.86 -6.43
C GLU A 420 -29.38 4.27 -6.94
N ASN A 421 -29.77 5.28 -6.18
CA ASN A 421 -29.65 6.66 -6.59
C ASN A 421 -28.22 7.19 -6.45
N LEU A 422 -27.81 8.00 -7.43
CA LEU A 422 -26.52 8.68 -7.42
C LEU A 422 -26.59 9.97 -6.60
N ILE A 423 -25.44 10.34 -6.03
CA ILE A 423 -25.27 11.60 -5.33
C ILE A 423 -24.11 12.42 -5.95
N PHE A 424 -24.19 13.74 -5.82
CA PHE A 424 -23.03 14.60 -5.99
C PHE A 424 -22.48 14.99 -4.63
N SER A 425 -21.15 14.99 -4.50
CA SER A 425 -20.45 15.50 -3.32
C SER A 425 -19.64 16.72 -3.71
N LEU A 426 -19.87 17.83 -3.03
CA LEU A 426 -19.30 19.11 -3.38
C LEU A 426 -18.19 19.54 -2.44
N TYR A 427 -17.28 20.37 -2.95
CA TYR A 427 -16.14 20.95 -2.22
C TYR A 427 -15.23 19.90 -1.58
N ASN A 428 -14.99 18.81 -2.33
CA ASN A 428 -14.08 17.76 -1.93
C ASN A 428 -13.09 17.46 -3.06
N MET A 429 -11.81 17.42 -2.76
CA MET A 429 -10.76 17.17 -3.75
C MET A 429 -10.65 15.68 -4.14
N GLU A 430 -11.17 14.78 -3.33
CA GLU A 430 -10.90 13.35 -3.40
C GLU A 430 -12.02 12.62 -4.14
N PRO A 431 -11.76 11.99 -5.31
CA PRO A 431 -12.81 11.52 -6.22
C PRO A 431 -13.72 10.42 -5.66
N ASN A 432 -13.27 9.64 -4.68
CA ASN A 432 -14.04 8.54 -4.10
C ASN A 432 -14.26 8.63 -2.59
N TRP A 433 -13.54 9.49 -1.90
CA TRP A 433 -13.49 9.46 -0.44
C TRP A 433 -14.87 9.72 0.20
N SER A 434 -15.53 10.83 -0.16
CA SER A 434 -16.86 11.15 0.36
C SER A 434 -17.93 10.15 -0.11
N LEU A 435 -17.81 9.61 -1.32
CA LEU A 435 -18.73 8.60 -1.85
C LEU A 435 -18.62 7.28 -1.07
N VAL A 436 -17.41 6.86 -0.72
CA VAL A 436 -17.16 5.66 0.10
C VAL A 436 -17.76 5.82 1.50
N TYR A 437 -17.57 6.99 2.13
CA TYR A 437 -18.18 7.26 3.45
C TYR A 437 -19.70 7.43 3.38
N ALA A 438 -20.23 7.95 2.30
CA ALA A 438 -21.67 8.04 2.07
C ALA A 438 -22.30 6.69 1.68
N GLY A 439 -21.50 5.71 1.25
CA GLY A 439 -21.96 4.43 0.75
C GLY A 439 -22.79 4.56 -0.52
N ARG A 440 -22.50 5.53 -1.39
CA ARG A 440 -23.22 5.82 -2.64
C ARG A 440 -22.28 6.11 -3.78
N LYS A 441 -22.69 5.69 -4.97
CA LYS A 441 -22.07 6.07 -6.24
C LYS A 441 -22.45 7.49 -6.62
N GLY A 442 -21.61 8.16 -7.42
CA GLY A 442 -21.92 9.52 -7.86
C GLY A 442 -20.71 10.24 -8.42
N ALA A 443 -20.67 11.56 -8.23
CA ALA A 443 -19.53 12.37 -8.65
C ALA A 443 -19.10 13.33 -7.54
N VAL A 444 -17.84 13.65 -7.52
CA VAL A 444 -17.22 14.59 -6.56
C VAL A 444 -16.69 15.79 -7.34
N PHE A 445 -16.93 16.99 -6.82
CA PHE A 445 -16.47 18.24 -7.40
C PHE A 445 -15.71 19.04 -6.35
N ASN A 446 -14.52 19.49 -6.72
CA ASN A 446 -13.69 20.29 -5.83
C ASN A 446 -14.04 21.78 -5.91
N ASP A 447 -13.39 22.58 -5.05
CA ASP A 447 -13.61 24.02 -4.94
C ASP A 447 -13.34 24.77 -6.26
N GLU A 448 -12.28 24.41 -6.97
CA GLU A 448 -11.93 25.00 -8.26
C GLU A 448 -12.95 24.66 -9.36
N GLU A 449 -13.42 23.40 -9.38
CA GLU A 449 -14.44 22.95 -10.33
C GLU A 449 -15.79 23.65 -10.09
N MET A 450 -16.13 23.94 -8.82
CA MET A 450 -17.36 24.62 -8.46
C MET A 450 -17.38 26.11 -8.85
N LYS A 451 -16.23 26.80 -8.78
CA LYS A 451 -16.10 28.23 -9.06
C LYS A 451 -15.99 28.59 -10.55
N ARG A 452 -15.90 27.60 -11.42
CA ARG A 452 -15.83 27.83 -12.87
C ARG A 452 -17.20 28.23 -13.43
N ASP A 453 -17.26 29.18 -14.33
CA ASP A 453 -18.49 29.58 -15.04
C ASP A 453 -19.14 28.40 -15.77
N GLU A 454 -18.32 27.57 -16.41
CA GLU A 454 -18.70 26.26 -16.97
C GLU A 454 -18.26 25.14 -16.01
N SER A 455 -18.92 25.06 -14.85
CA SER A 455 -18.60 24.02 -13.88
C SER A 455 -18.77 22.61 -14.46
N PRO A 456 -17.79 21.73 -14.33
CA PRO A 456 -17.94 20.33 -14.71
C PRO A 456 -19.17 19.66 -14.07
N MET A 457 -19.64 20.15 -12.93
CA MET A 457 -20.87 19.68 -12.29
C MET A 457 -22.07 19.82 -13.25
N LEU A 458 -22.19 20.94 -13.94
CA LEU A 458 -23.29 21.18 -14.89
C LEU A 458 -23.22 20.25 -16.10
N TYR A 459 -22.02 19.90 -16.55
CA TYR A 459 -21.81 18.91 -17.61
C TYR A 459 -22.26 17.49 -17.19
N TYR A 460 -21.87 17.05 -15.98
CA TYR A 460 -22.20 15.71 -15.49
C TYR A 460 -23.63 15.56 -15.02
N PHE A 461 -24.30 16.65 -14.67
CA PHE A 461 -25.65 16.61 -14.11
C PHE A 461 -26.70 15.94 -15.03
N PRO A 462 -26.87 16.35 -16.31
CA PRO A 462 -27.84 15.71 -17.20
C PRO A 462 -27.50 14.26 -17.54
N ILE A 463 -26.22 13.89 -17.43
CA ILE A 463 -25.71 12.53 -17.69
C ILE A 463 -26.01 11.60 -16.52
N LEU A 464 -25.65 12.01 -15.31
CA LEU A 464 -25.72 11.18 -14.11
C LEU A 464 -27.04 11.29 -13.36
N LYS A 465 -27.76 12.39 -13.53
CA LYS A 465 -29.07 12.66 -12.89
C LYS A 465 -29.06 12.34 -11.39
N PRO A 466 -28.18 12.98 -10.59
CA PRO A 466 -28.11 12.71 -9.15
C PRO A 466 -29.41 13.14 -8.49
N SER A 467 -29.92 12.33 -7.58
CA SER A 467 -31.14 12.68 -6.84
C SER A 467 -30.84 13.61 -5.65
N HIS A 468 -29.61 13.56 -5.15
CA HIS A 468 -29.22 14.32 -3.96
C HIS A 468 -27.81 14.87 -4.08
N ILE A 469 -27.55 15.91 -3.29
CA ILE A 469 -26.26 16.61 -3.21
C ILE A 469 -25.81 16.60 -1.76
N LEU A 470 -24.61 16.08 -1.54
CA LEU A 470 -23.94 16.05 -0.25
C LEU A 470 -22.92 17.19 -0.18
N CYS A 471 -23.06 18.05 0.81
CA CYS A 471 -22.16 19.18 1.02
C CYS A 471 -21.76 19.26 2.49
N ARG A 472 -20.54 19.71 2.75
CA ARG A 472 -20.17 20.08 4.12
C ARG A 472 -20.88 21.39 4.47
N THR A 473 -21.55 21.44 5.62
CA THR A 473 -22.43 22.57 6.02
C THR A 473 -21.76 23.93 5.92
N LYS A 474 -20.49 24.03 6.26
CA LYS A 474 -19.72 25.29 6.15
C LYS A 474 -19.60 25.84 4.72
N PHE A 475 -19.78 25.02 3.67
CA PHE A 475 -19.69 25.41 2.26
C PHE A 475 -21.06 25.63 1.60
N CYS A 476 -22.15 25.58 2.36
CA CYS A 476 -23.48 25.75 1.78
C CYS A 476 -23.71 27.16 1.21
N ALA A 477 -23.13 28.18 1.86
CA ALA A 477 -23.17 29.55 1.37
C ALA A 477 -22.37 29.72 0.06
N ASP A 478 -21.20 29.07 -0.02
CA ASP A 478 -20.38 29.07 -1.23
C ASP A 478 -21.13 28.39 -2.37
N PHE A 479 -21.83 27.27 -2.13
CA PHE A 479 -22.63 26.59 -3.13
C PHE A 479 -23.76 27.46 -3.70
N ALA A 480 -24.46 28.20 -2.82
CA ALA A 480 -25.48 29.13 -3.25
C ALA A 480 -24.92 30.29 -4.10
N THR A 481 -23.69 30.72 -3.81
CA THR A 481 -22.99 31.81 -4.51
C THR A 481 -22.38 31.32 -5.83
N ASP A 482 -21.69 30.19 -5.81
CA ASP A 482 -20.96 29.66 -6.97
C ASP A 482 -21.91 29.12 -8.07
N GLN A 483 -23.04 28.54 -7.68
CA GLN A 483 -23.98 27.87 -8.58
C GLN A 483 -25.45 28.26 -8.28
N PRO A 484 -25.84 29.56 -8.34
CA PRO A 484 -27.14 30.04 -7.86
C PRO A 484 -28.33 29.45 -8.63
N ALA A 485 -28.22 29.32 -9.94
CA ALA A 485 -29.28 28.76 -10.77
C ALA A 485 -29.58 27.30 -10.42
N PHE A 486 -28.51 26.53 -10.16
CA PHE A 486 -28.64 25.13 -9.76
C PHE A 486 -29.12 25.00 -8.31
N PHE A 487 -28.62 25.83 -7.42
CA PHE A 487 -28.99 25.84 -6.01
C PHE A 487 -30.49 26.15 -5.81
N SER A 488 -31.10 26.97 -6.68
CA SER A 488 -32.52 27.31 -6.60
C SER A 488 -33.46 26.10 -6.74
N HIS A 489 -32.98 24.99 -7.31
CA HIS A 489 -33.73 23.74 -7.44
C HIS A 489 -33.46 22.75 -6.29
N CYS A 490 -32.65 23.13 -5.32
CA CYS A 490 -32.23 22.28 -4.21
C CYS A 490 -33.09 22.55 -2.97
N ASN A 491 -33.60 21.47 -2.36
CA ASN A 491 -34.32 21.51 -1.10
C ASN A 491 -33.50 20.80 -0.01
N ILE A 492 -33.31 21.41 1.14
CA ILE A 492 -32.60 20.79 2.28
C ILE A 492 -33.49 19.67 2.83
N VAL A 493 -32.98 18.44 2.84
CA VAL A 493 -33.64 17.28 3.48
C VAL A 493 -32.98 16.87 4.80
N HIS A 494 -31.73 17.28 4.98
CA HIS A 494 -31.02 17.15 6.26
C HIS A 494 -29.95 18.24 6.38
N GLN A 495 -29.82 18.79 7.57
CA GLN A 495 -28.74 19.72 7.92
C GLN A 495 -28.38 19.55 9.38
N ASP A 496 -27.09 19.40 9.65
CA ASP A 496 -26.47 19.51 10.97
C ASP A 496 -25.20 20.39 10.89
N ASP A 497 -24.40 20.40 11.92
CA ASP A 497 -23.18 21.22 11.98
C ASP A 497 -22.11 20.78 10.96
N ASP A 498 -22.14 19.52 10.53
CA ASP A 498 -21.13 18.91 9.69
C ASP A 498 -21.63 18.69 8.25
N ILE A 499 -22.86 18.19 8.07
CA ILE A 499 -23.41 17.74 6.80
C ILE A 499 -24.68 18.46 6.45
N THR A 500 -24.78 18.94 5.22
CA THR A 500 -26.03 19.30 4.58
C THR A 500 -26.29 18.38 3.38
N LEU A 501 -27.46 17.79 3.35
CA LEU A 501 -27.97 16.97 2.26
C LEU A 501 -29.14 17.67 1.60
N TYR A 502 -29.02 17.91 0.31
CA TYR A 502 -30.08 18.51 -0.51
C TYR A 502 -30.73 17.42 -1.37
N ALA A 503 -32.05 17.46 -1.54
CA ALA A 503 -32.75 16.80 -2.62
C ALA A 503 -32.82 17.76 -3.79
N TYR A 504 -32.59 17.27 -5.01
CA TYR A 504 -32.78 18.05 -6.24
C TYR A 504 -34.20 17.83 -6.80
N GLY A 505 -34.91 18.93 -7.01
CA GLY A 505 -36.24 18.92 -7.65
C GLY A 505 -36.09 19.03 -9.17
N TYR A 506 -36.44 17.95 -9.89
CA TYR A 506 -36.46 17.94 -11.36
C TYR A 506 -37.67 18.67 -11.92
#